data_80a29ca9d3f90cb256086296bd854e24
#
_entry.id   80a29ca9d3f90cb256086296bd854e24
#
_cell.length_a   1.000
_cell.length_b   1.000
_cell.length_c   1.000
_cell.angle_alpha   90.00
_cell.angle_beta   90.00
_cell.angle_gamma   90.00
#
_symmetry.space_group_name_H-M   'P 1'
#
loop_
_entity.id
_entity.type
_entity.pdbx_description
1 polymer ?
#
loop_
_entity_poly.entity_id
_entity_poly.type
_entity_poly.pdbx_seq_one_letter_code
_entity_poly.pdbx_strand_id
1 'polypeptide(L)'
;AFLTFIGKEPAVLCAWGGDDIKSLYRNILYYNLDADAMTNQFLNVQPFAAEYLHHETGKAIGLKNAVEALELPQEETFHNALNDATYTAKIFAITHPEHIQPDTFQPLTMLTKKPKRLRTNVKSLFLHIEERLERPLTEEEKALVKLAYMLGRNHTFDAAPAVRKKESAK
;
A
#
# COMPACT_ATOMS: atom_id res chain seq x y z
N ALA A 1 -11.49 22.87 12.96
CA ALA A 1 -10.17 23.47 12.67
C ALA A 1 -9.61 22.99 11.32
N PHE A 2 -9.36 21.66 11.11
CA PHE A 2 -8.73 21.16 9.87
C PHE A 2 -9.59 21.42 8.62
N LEU A 3 -10.89 21.09 8.64
CA LEU A 3 -11.81 21.37 7.54
C LEU A 3 -11.96 22.87 7.26
N THR A 4 -11.89 23.71 8.30
CA THR A 4 -11.89 25.17 8.15
C THR A 4 -10.61 25.67 7.49
N PHE A 5 -9.47 25.01 7.78
CA PHE A 5 -8.16 25.33 7.20
C PHE A 5 -8.10 25.02 5.70
N ILE A 6 -8.55 23.81 5.29
CA ILE A 6 -8.54 23.43 3.86
C ILE A 6 -9.59 24.18 3.03
N GLY A 7 -10.58 24.80 3.66
CA GLY A 7 -11.60 25.57 2.98
C GLY A 7 -12.66 24.73 2.27
N LYS A 8 -13.40 25.38 1.35
CA LYS A 8 -14.49 24.76 0.58
C LYS A 8 -14.11 24.43 -0.87
N GLU A 9 -12.94 24.86 -1.28
CA GLU A 9 -12.45 24.60 -2.65
C GLU A 9 -12.07 23.11 -2.79
N PRO A 10 -12.22 22.55 -4.00
CA PRO A 10 -11.72 21.21 -4.28
C PRO A 10 -10.25 21.11 -3.91
N ALA A 11 -9.92 20.19 -3.00
CA ALA A 11 -8.56 20.02 -2.52
C ALA A 11 -8.12 18.57 -2.71
N VAL A 12 -6.83 18.38 -2.95
CA VAL A 12 -6.18 17.07 -2.98
C VAL A 12 -5.18 17.02 -1.82
N LEU A 13 -5.28 15.98 -0.99
CA LEU A 13 -4.33 15.77 0.09
C LEU A 13 -3.07 15.10 -0.46
N CYS A 14 -1.94 15.78 -0.36
CA CYS A 14 -0.63 15.24 -0.72
C CYS A 14 0.05 14.69 0.54
N ALA A 15 0.60 13.47 0.44
CA ALA A 15 1.30 12.84 1.56
C ALA A 15 2.50 12.02 1.06
N TRP A 16 3.46 11.77 1.96
CA TRP A 16 4.56 10.84 1.71
C TRP A 16 4.13 9.42 2.04
N GLY A 17 3.66 8.70 1.04
CA GLY A 17 3.04 7.38 1.22
C GLY A 17 1.54 7.48 1.53
N GLY A 18 0.95 6.34 1.89
CA GLY A 18 -0.51 6.26 2.09
C GLY A 18 -0.94 6.08 3.55
N ASP A 19 0.00 6.04 4.51
CA ASP A 19 -0.33 5.66 5.89
C ASP A 19 -0.94 6.80 6.69
N ASP A 20 -0.54 8.05 6.43
CA ASP A 20 -1.12 9.23 7.06
C ASP A 20 -2.59 9.40 6.69
N ILE A 21 -2.90 9.24 5.40
CA ILE A 21 -4.28 9.32 4.91
C ILE A 21 -5.15 8.19 5.49
N LYS A 22 -4.61 6.98 5.59
CA LYS A 22 -5.30 5.86 6.25
C LYS A 22 -5.56 6.13 7.73
N SER A 23 -4.59 6.73 8.41
CA SER A 23 -4.71 7.09 9.82
C SER A 23 -5.73 8.19 10.03
N LEU A 24 -5.73 9.21 9.17
CA LEU A 24 -6.72 10.28 9.17
C LEU A 24 -8.14 9.70 9.01
N TYR A 25 -8.35 8.85 8.01
CA TYR A 25 -9.66 8.24 7.77
C TYR A 25 -10.11 7.34 8.92
N ARG A 26 -9.20 6.56 9.52
CA ARG A 26 -9.51 5.75 10.72
C ARG A 26 -9.96 6.62 11.88
N ASN A 27 -9.31 7.77 12.09
CA ASN A 27 -9.70 8.72 13.13
C ASN A 27 -11.08 9.33 12.87
N ILE A 28 -11.37 9.71 11.62
CA ILE A 28 -12.70 10.19 11.22
C ILE A 28 -13.77 9.17 11.59
N LEU A 29 -13.56 7.89 11.24
CA LEU A 29 -14.50 6.83 11.58
C LEU A 29 -14.58 6.55 13.09
N TYR A 30 -13.44 6.55 13.79
CA TYR A 30 -13.38 6.27 15.22
C TYR A 30 -14.14 7.31 16.04
N TYR A 31 -13.99 8.58 15.68
CA TYR A 31 -14.65 9.70 16.35
C TYR A 31 -16.04 10.02 15.76
N ASN A 32 -16.55 9.19 14.86
CA ASN A 32 -17.83 9.38 14.17
C ASN A 32 -18.01 10.79 13.59
N LEU A 33 -16.95 11.28 12.94
CA LEU A 33 -16.96 12.56 12.25
C LEU A 33 -17.54 12.39 10.84
N ASP A 34 -18.00 13.51 10.27
CA ASP A 34 -18.51 13.53 8.90
C ASP A 34 -17.38 13.29 7.89
N ALA A 35 -17.36 12.10 7.29
CA ALA A 35 -16.37 11.73 6.29
C ALA A 35 -16.59 12.42 4.95
N ASP A 36 -17.83 12.82 4.63
CA ASP A 36 -18.18 13.48 3.37
C ASP A 36 -17.74 14.94 3.35
N ALA A 37 -17.46 15.51 4.53
CA ALA A 37 -16.85 16.84 4.66
C ALA A 37 -15.37 16.89 4.27
N MET A 38 -14.71 15.71 4.10
CA MET A 38 -13.33 15.60 3.67
C MET A 38 -13.23 15.38 2.16
N THR A 39 -12.16 15.87 1.56
CA THR A 39 -11.83 15.49 0.19
C THR A 39 -11.60 13.98 0.10
N ASN A 40 -12.14 13.35 -0.93
CA ASN A 40 -11.91 11.94 -1.25
C ASN A 40 -10.70 11.73 -2.18
N GLN A 41 -9.97 12.80 -2.49
CA GLN A 41 -8.83 12.80 -3.38
C GLN A 41 -7.54 12.92 -2.60
N PHE A 42 -6.58 12.06 -2.93
CA PHE A 42 -5.26 12.18 -2.35
C PHE A 42 -4.17 11.77 -3.35
N LEU A 43 -2.98 12.32 -3.15
CA LEU A 43 -1.80 12.04 -3.96
C LEU A 43 -0.68 11.51 -3.06
N ASN A 44 -0.14 10.35 -3.42
CA ASN A 44 1.11 9.88 -2.86
C ASN A 44 2.29 10.50 -3.64
N VAL A 45 3.09 11.32 -2.96
CA VAL A 45 4.24 12.01 -3.58
C VAL A 45 5.43 11.07 -3.82
N GLN A 46 5.56 10.02 -3.01
CA GLN A 46 6.71 9.13 -3.01
C GLN A 46 7.05 8.48 -4.36
N PRO A 47 6.09 7.98 -5.18
CA PRO A 47 6.38 7.44 -6.51
C PRO A 47 6.99 8.46 -7.47
N PHE A 48 6.51 9.71 -7.45
CA PHE A 48 7.04 10.77 -8.32
C PHE A 48 8.50 11.10 -7.96
N ALA A 49 8.81 11.16 -6.67
CA ALA A 49 10.18 11.34 -6.21
C ALA A 49 11.08 10.17 -6.61
N ALA A 50 10.59 8.93 -6.49
CA ALA A 50 11.33 7.74 -6.88
C ALA A 50 11.61 7.71 -8.39
N GLU A 51 10.64 8.07 -9.21
CA GLU A 51 10.79 8.17 -10.66
C GLU A 51 11.77 9.27 -11.07
N TYR A 52 11.61 10.47 -10.52
CA TYR A 52 12.48 11.62 -10.78
C TYR A 52 13.95 11.34 -10.43
N LEU A 53 14.18 10.64 -9.32
CA LEU A 53 15.51 10.27 -8.83
C LEU A 53 16.06 8.99 -9.47
N HIS A 54 15.38 8.40 -10.44
CA HIS A 54 15.75 7.11 -11.02
C HIS A 54 16.04 6.03 -9.97
N HIS A 55 15.26 6.08 -8.86
CA HIS A 55 15.39 5.10 -7.79
C HIS A 55 15.01 3.70 -8.27
N GLU A 56 15.55 2.65 -7.64
CA GLU A 56 15.32 1.27 -8.06
C GLU A 56 13.82 0.97 -8.27
N THR A 57 13.47 0.48 -9.45
CA THR A 57 12.09 0.20 -9.84
C THR A 57 11.37 -0.68 -8.81
N GLY A 58 10.22 -0.22 -8.36
CA GLY A 58 9.37 -0.95 -7.41
C GLY A 58 9.73 -0.80 -5.94
N LYS A 59 10.80 -0.08 -5.60
CA LYS A 59 11.15 0.25 -4.21
C LYS A 59 10.69 1.65 -3.84
N ALA A 60 10.08 1.78 -2.67
CA ALA A 60 9.71 3.05 -2.10
C ALA A 60 10.95 3.77 -1.54
N ILE A 61 11.14 5.04 -1.90
CA ILE A 61 12.20 5.87 -1.33
C ILE A 61 11.74 6.49 -0.01
N GLY A 62 12.57 6.47 1.03
CA GLY A 62 12.28 7.17 2.29
C GLY A 62 12.36 8.69 2.14
N LEU A 63 11.55 9.45 2.92
CA LEU A 63 11.53 10.92 2.88
C LEU A 63 12.93 11.52 3.06
N LYS A 64 13.65 11.08 4.08
CA LYS A 64 15.03 11.53 4.36
C LYS A 64 15.95 11.30 3.16
N ASN A 65 15.91 10.11 2.57
CA ASN A 65 16.77 9.77 1.42
C ASN A 65 16.41 10.63 0.19
N ALA A 66 15.13 10.95 -0.01
CA ALA A 66 14.71 11.83 -1.08
C ALA A 66 15.17 13.28 -0.85
N VAL A 67 15.11 13.78 0.39
CA VAL A 67 15.64 15.10 0.78
C VAL A 67 17.14 15.19 0.51
N GLU A 68 17.90 14.15 0.90
CA GLU A 68 19.34 14.07 0.68
C GLU A 68 19.69 13.99 -0.82
N ALA A 69 18.99 13.15 -1.58
CA ALA A 69 19.22 12.98 -3.02
C ALA A 69 18.86 14.23 -3.84
N LEU A 70 17.93 15.05 -3.38
CA LEU A 70 17.56 16.33 -3.99
C LEU A 70 18.37 17.50 -3.43
N GLU A 71 19.38 17.25 -2.59
CA GLU A 71 20.23 18.27 -1.95
C GLU A 71 19.44 19.37 -1.26
N LEU A 72 18.27 19.05 -0.71
CA LEU A 72 17.45 20.01 0.01
C LEU A 72 18.09 20.37 1.36
N PRO A 73 18.05 21.64 1.79
CA PRO A 73 18.55 22.03 3.10
C PRO A 73 17.85 21.28 4.23
N GLN A 74 18.64 20.61 5.09
CA GLN A 74 18.15 19.85 6.24
C GLN A 74 18.18 20.74 7.49
N GLU A 75 17.35 21.77 7.50
CA GLU A 75 17.24 22.72 8.60
C GLU A 75 16.39 22.19 9.76
N GLU A 76 15.54 21.19 9.46
CA GLU A 76 14.52 20.69 10.36
C GLU A 76 14.69 19.19 10.65
N THR A 77 14.30 18.79 11.85
CA THR A 77 14.37 17.38 12.27
C THR A 77 13.28 16.55 11.62
N PHE A 78 13.65 15.35 11.17
CA PHE A 78 12.68 14.34 10.68
C PHE A 78 11.84 13.77 11.84
N HIS A 79 10.72 13.15 11.51
CA HIS A 79 9.71 12.61 12.43
C HIS A 79 8.94 13.68 13.22
N ASN A 80 8.97 14.90 12.74
CA ASN A 80 8.04 15.96 13.13
C ASN A 80 7.05 16.15 12.00
N ALA A 81 5.74 16.06 12.28
CA ALA A 81 4.69 16.08 11.26
C ALA A 81 4.71 17.35 10.38
N LEU A 82 5.02 18.50 10.96
CA LEU A 82 5.12 19.76 10.21
C LEU A 82 6.34 19.77 9.29
N ASN A 83 7.49 19.30 9.79
CA ASN A 83 8.72 19.28 9.02
C ASN A 83 8.63 18.26 7.88
N ASP A 84 8.08 17.07 8.16
CA ASP A 84 7.87 16.01 7.15
C ASP A 84 6.88 16.49 6.07
N ALA A 85 5.82 17.19 6.43
CA ALA A 85 4.91 17.83 5.47
C ALA A 85 5.59 18.91 4.64
N THR A 86 6.45 19.72 5.25
CA THR A 86 7.23 20.78 4.57
C THR A 86 8.21 20.17 3.55
N TYR A 87 8.94 19.13 3.94
CA TYR A 87 9.83 18.43 3.01
C TYR A 87 9.04 17.75 1.89
N THR A 88 7.91 17.13 2.20
CA THR A 88 7.04 16.53 1.19
C THR A 88 6.58 17.58 0.17
N ALA A 89 6.17 18.75 0.61
CA ALA A 89 5.77 19.84 -0.27
C ALA A 89 6.93 20.37 -1.14
N LYS A 90 8.14 20.53 -0.58
CA LYS A 90 9.33 20.93 -1.32
C LYS A 90 9.69 19.91 -2.39
N ILE A 91 9.68 18.62 -2.03
CA ILE A 91 9.95 17.53 -2.98
C ILE A 91 8.90 17.50 -4.07
N PHE A 92 7.62 17.61 -3.72
CA PHE A 92 6.53 17.64 -4.70
C PHE A 92 6.69 18.79 -5.70
N ALA A 93 7.08 19.97 -5.24
CA ALA A 93 7.31 21.12 -6.11
C ALA A 93 8.42 20.88 -7.17
N ILE A 94 9.38 20.00 -6.85
CA ILE A 94 10.49 19.67 -7.77
C ILE A 94 10.12 18.48 -8.67
N THR A 95 9.47 17.47 -8.12
CA THR A 95 9.35 16.14 -8.75
C THR A 95 8.01 15.89 -9.42
N HIS A 96 7.00 16.78 -9.21
CA HIS A 96 5.70 16.59 -9.82
C HIS A 96 5.80 16.69 -11.36
N PRO A 97 5.10 15.83 -12.10
CA PRO A 97 5.04 15.96 -13.55
C PRO A 97 4.27 17.21 -13.96
N GLU A 98 4.61 17.82 -15.09
CA GLU A 98 3.93 19.01 -15.63
C GLU A 98 2.41 18.81 -15.75
N HIS A 99 2.00 17.57 -16.06
CA HIS A 99 0.60 17.20 -16.21
C HIS A 99 0.25 16.03 -15.32
N ILE A 100 -0.26 16.31 -14.11
CA ILE A 100 -0.81 15.30 -13.23
C ILE A 100 -2.20 14.94 -13.75
N GLN A 101 -2.38 13.68 -14.19
CA GLN A 101 -3.67 13.18 -14.63
C GLN A 101 -4.58 12.89 -13.43
N PRO A 102 -5.92 13.09 -13.56
CA PRO A 102 -6.85 12.81 -12.44
C PRO A 102 -6.82 11.36 -11.95
N ASP A 103 -6.48 10.39 -12.77
CA ASP A 103 -6.38 8.97 -12.43
C ASP A 103 -5.13 8.64 -11.59
N THR A 104 -4.13 9.52 -11.51
CA THR A 104 -3.04 9.44 -10.52
C THR A 104 -3.50 9.72 -9.10
N PHE A 105 -4.64 10.40 -8.93
CA PHE A 105 -5.25 10.64 -7.63
C PHE A 105 -6.02 9.40 -7.17
N GLN A 106 -5.75 8.96 -5.96
CA GLN A 106 -6.42 7.80 -5.36
C GLN A 106 -7.57 8.27 -4.46
N PRO A 107 -8.80 7.75 -4.63
CA PRO A 107 -9.88 8.03 -3.72
C PRO A 107 -9.55 7.58 -2.29
N LEU A 108 -9.83 8.40 -1.30
CA LEU A 108 -9.59 8.11 0.10
C LEU A 108 -10.20 6.75 0.54
N THR A 109 -11.37 6.42 0.01
CA THR A 109 -12.08 5.16 0.29
C THR A 109 -11.34 3.92 -0.18
N MET A 110 -10.50 4.01 -1.22
CA MET A 110 -9.71 2.86 -1.70
C MET A 110 -8.60 2.46 -0.73
N LEU A 111 -8.08 3.43 0.06
CA LEU A 111 -7.01 3.18 1.01
C LEU A 111 -7.46 2.34 2.22
N THR A 112 -8.75 2.31 2.48
CA THR A 112 -9.32 1.64 3.65
C THR A 112 -9.77 0.21 3.38
N LYS A 113 -10.00 -0.14 2.12
CA LYS A 113 -10.39 -1.49 1.73
C LYS A 113 -9.16 -2.40 1.60
N LYS A 114 -8.57 -2.79 2.73
CA LYS A 114 -7.77 -4.01 2.70
C LYS A 114 -8.71 -5.17 2.38
N PRO A 115 -8.45 -5.98 1.35
CA PRO A 115 -9.18 -7.24 1.20
C PRO A 115 -9.09 -7.97 2.55
N LYS A 116 -10.22 -8.39 3.10
CA LYS A 116 -10.23 -9.24 4.29
C LYS A 116 -9.35 -10.44 3.96
N ARG A 117 -8.16 -10.49 4.54
CA ARG A 117 -7.33 -11.70 4.42
C ARG A 117 -8.13 -12.81 5.08
N LEU A 118 -8.70 -13.66 4.26
CA LEU A 118 -9.34 -14.88 4.74
C LEU A 118 -8.26 -15.66 5.49
N ARG A 119 -8.44 -15.81 6.81
CA ARG A 119 -7.58 -16.66 7.61
C ARG A 119 -8.06 -18.08 7.41
N THR A 120 -7.25 -18.91 6.76
CA THR A 120 -7.55 -20.33 6.68
C THR A 120 -7.53 -20.91 8.07
N ASN A 121 -8.63 -21.56 8.43
CA ASN A 121 -8.71 -22.34 9.66
C ASN A 121 -7.98 -23.68 9.43
N VAL A 122 -6.77 -23.77 9.94
CA VAL A 122 -5.94 -24.99 9.77
C VAL A 122 -6.64 -26.25 10.35
N LYS A 123 -7.45 -26.09 11.39
CA LYS A 123 -8.25 -27.21 11.94
C LYS A 123 -9.29 -27.71 10.93
N SER A 124 -9.99 -26.79 10.27
CA SER A 124 -10.93 -27.16 9.21
C SER A 124 -10.24 -27.78 8.00
N LEU A 125 -9.02 -27.32 7.69
CA LEU A 125 -8.21 -27.95 6.63
C LEU A 125 -7.87 -29.40 6.97
N PHE A 126 -7.46 -29.69 8.20
CA PHE A 126 -7.19 -31.06 8.64
C PHE A 126 -8.44 -31.93 8.56
N LEU A 127 -9.56 -31.46 9.12
CA LEU A 127 -10.83 -32.21 9.06
C LEU A 127 -11.24 -32.56 7.64
N HIS A 128 -11.11 -31.62 6.71
CA HIS A 128 -11.44 -31.84 5.31
C HIS A 128 -10.54 -32.89 4.63
N ILE A 129 -9.26 -32.93 5.00
CA ILE A 129 -8.32 -33.94 4.49
C ILE A 129 -8.61 -35.31 5.13
N GLU A 130 -8.87 -35.35 6.45
CA GLU A 130 -9.24 -36.56 7.18
C GLU A 130 -10.51 -37.21 6.61
N GLU A 131 -11.51 -36.40 6.28
CA GLU A 131 -12.75 -36.82 5.62
C GLU A 131 -12.48 -37.44 4.26
N ARG A 132 -11.57 -36.88 3.45
CA ARG A 132 -11.21 -37.44 2.15
C ARG A 132 -10.36 -38.69 2.21
N LEU A 133 -9.55 -38.86 3.26
CA LEU A 133 -8.71 -40.00 3.48
C LEU A 133 -9.46 -41.15 4.22
N GLU A 134 -10.67 -40.87 4.73
CA GLU A 134 -11.47 -41.74 5.55
C GLU A 134 -10.72 -42.26 6.80
N ARG A 135 -9.74 -41.47 7.29
CA ARG A 135 -8.96 -41.76 8.48
C ARG A 135 -8.39 -40.46 9.09
N PRO A 136 -8.07 -40.47 10.40
CA PRO A 136 -7.37 -39.36 11.01
C PRO A 136 -5.96 -39.18 10.46
N LEU A 137 -5.48 -37.94 10.40
CA LEU A 137 -4.11 -37.59 10.06
C LEU A 137 -3.17 -37.88 11.23
N THR A 138 -2.01 -38.45 10.92
CA THR A 138 -0.91 -38.58 11.88
C THR A 138 -0.32 -37.20 12.20
N GLU A 139 0.44 -37.07 13.28
CA GLU A 139 1.09 -35.79 13.64
C GLU A 139 2.12 -35.37 12.58
N GLU A 140 2.79 -36.30 11.94
CA GLU A 140 3.71 -36.02 10.84
C GLU A 140 2.98 -35.47 9.61
N GLU A 141 1.85 -36.08 9.24
CA GLU A 141 0.99 -35.60 8.14
C GLU A 141 0.43 -34.23 8.42
N LYS A 142 -0.01 -33.92 9.65
CA LYS A 142 -0.45 -32.59 10.07
C LYS A 142 0.68 -31.55 9.95
N ALA A 143 1.90 -31.92 10.31
CA ALA A 143 3.06 -31.05 10.18
C ALA A 143 3.37 -30.77 8.70
N LEU A 144 3.33 -31.76 7.82
CA LEU A 144 3.54 -31.62 6.38
C LEU A 144 2.46 -30.74 5.73
N VAL A 145 1.18 -30.97 6.04
CA VAL A 145 0.06 -30.15 5.54
C VAL A 145 0.20 -28.70 5.98
N LYS A 146 0.57 -28.48 7.23
CA LYS A 146 0.79 -27.12 7.77
C LYS A 146 1.96 -26.44 7.07
N LEU A 147 3.06 -27.14 6.83
CA LEU A 147 4.23 -26.65 6.11
C LEU A 147 3.86 -26.29 4.66
N ALA A 148 3.21 -27.22 3.94
CA ALA A 148 2.77 -26.97 2.56
C ALA A 148 1.83 -25.78 2.45
N TYR A 149 0.88 -25.64 3.39
CA TYR A 149 0.00 -24.47 3.47
C TYR A 149 0.78 -23.18 3.67
N MET A 150 1.76 -23.16 4.58
CA MET A 150 2.59 -21.97 4.84
C MET A 150 3.41 -21.59 3.61
N LEU A 151 4.02 -22.55 2.93
CA LEU A 151 4.81 -22.30 1.72
C LEU A 151 3.94 -21.81 0.56
N GLY A 152 2.77 -22.40 0.34
CA GLY A 152 1.81 -21.95 -0.65
C GLY A 152 1.30 -20.53 -0.37
N ARG A 153 0.98 -20.23 0.89
CA ARG A 153 0.57 -18.89 1.32
C ARG A 153 1.64 -17.81 1.08
N ASN A 154 2.90 -18.17 1.14
CA ASN A 154 4.04 -17.29 0.93
C ASN A 154 4.48 -17.26 -0.54
N HIS A 155 3.67 -17.81 -1.46
CA HIS A 155 3.97 -17.85 -2.90
C HIS A 155 5.28 -18.60 -3.25
N THR A 156 5.74 -19.50 -2.39
CA THR A 156 7.00 -20.23 -2.59
C THR A 156 6.94 -21.17 -3.80
N PHE A 157 5.72 -21.57 -4.21
CA PHE A 157 5.47 -22.48 -5.33
C PHE A 157 4.88 -21.79 -6.57
N ASP A 158 4.80 -20.46 -6.57
CA ASP A 158 4.28 -19.74 -7.72
C ASP A 158 5.27 -19.88 -8.88
N ALA A 159 4.91 -20.70 -9.85
CA ALA A 159 5.63 -20.78 -11.12
C ALA A 159 5.13 -19.66 -12.04
N ALA A 160 6.06 -19.02 -12.79
CA ALA A 160 5.67 -18.15 -13.87
C ALA A 160 4.72 -18.88 -14.83
N PRO A 161 3.63 -18.25 -15.32
CA PRO A 161 2.70 -18.91 -16.21
C PRO A 161 3.47 -19.42 -17.45
N ALA A 162 3.29 -20.71 -17.77
CA ALA A 162 3.92 -21.32 -18.93
C ALA A 162 3.53 -20.53 -20.18
N VAL A 163 4.51 -19.96 -20.87
CA VAL A 163 4.29 -19.27 -22.14
C VAL A 163 3.80 -20.34 -23.13
N ARG A 164 2.51 -20.36 -23.45
CA ARG A 164 1.96 -21.17 -24.53
C ARG A 164 2.65 -20.75 -25.82
N LYS A 165 3.58 -21.54 -26.33
CA LYS A 165 4.08 -21.39 -27.69
C LYS A 165 2.87 -21.54 -28.62
N LYS A 166 2.51 -20.48 -29.33
CA LYS A 166 1.58 -20.57 -30.44
C LYS A 166 2.26 -21.48 -31.48
N GLU A 167 1.76 -22.69 -31.63
CA GLU A 167 2.08 -23.50 -32.81
C GLU A 167 1.60 -22.72 -34.04
N SER A 168 2.57 -22.27 -34.81
CA SER A 168 2.31 -21.69 -36.13
C SER A 168 1.78 -22.83 -37.01
N ALA A 169 0.46 -22.86 -37.24
CA ALA A 169 -0.14 -23.68 -38.28
C ALA A 169 0.46 -23.27 -39.62
N LYS A 170 1.07 -24.23 -40.27
CA LYS A 170 1.42 -24.18 -41.68
C LYS A 170 0.16 -24.39 -42.53
#